data_75f46e7481bf9a3be337a0a305bc65c1
#
_entry.id   75f46e7481bf9a3be337a0a305bc65c1
#
_cell.length_a   1.000
_cell.length_b   1.000
_cell.length_c   1.000
_cell.angle_alpha   90.00
_cell.angle_beta   90.00
_cell.angle_gamma   90.00
#
_symmetry.space_group_name_H-M   'P 1'
#
loop_
_entity.id
_entity.type
_entity.pdbx_description
1 polymer ?
#
loop_
_entity_poly.entity_id
_entity_poly.type
_entity_poly.pdbx_seq_one_letter_code
_entity_poly.pdbx_strand_id
1 'polypeptide(L)'
;ASDRPLFENISEAITRHLDFIGANPHLPQFFIREVYSHPERMELLAQTIRTNAQISITKLQQQIDEAASRGECRLINAEMLLLDIVSLDIFSFLARPVVEQLMPELFVDREKFLEERKKENIETIMRKIKI
;
A
#
# COMPACT_ATOMS: atom_id res chain seq x y z
N ALA A 1 -14.79 1.86 -1.56
CA ALA A 1 -14.18 2.72 -2.56
C ALA A 1 -14.94 4.02 -2.69
N SER A 2 -14.22 5.07 -2.90
CA SER A 2 -14.71 6.42 -3.02
C SER A 2 -15.08 6.72 -4.48
N ASP A 3 -16.06 7.63 -4.69
CA ASP A 3 -16.38 8.16 -6.02
C ASP A 3 -15.39 9.23 -6.49
N ARG A 4 -14.32 9.44 -5.76
CA ARG A 4 -13.28 10.40 -6.11
C ARG A 4 -12.55 10.00 -7.39
N PRO A 5 -11.95 10.97 -8.10
CA PRO A 5 -11.07 10.65 -9.23
C PRO A 5 -9.98 9.65 -8.85
N LEU A 6 -9.61 8.82 -9.82
CA LEU A 6 -8.69 7.70 -9.61
C LEU A 6 -7.40 8.11 -8.89
N PHE A 7 -6.73 9.18 -9.36
CA PHE A 7 -5.44 9.55 -8.80
C PHE A 7 -5.53 10.08 -7.36
N GLU A 8 -6.60 10.83 -7.07
CA GLU A 8 -6.85 11.30 -5.70
C GLU A 8 -7.15 10.12 -4.77
N ASN A 9 -7.93 9.16 -5.26
CA ASN A 9 -8.30 7.97 -4.50
C ASN A 9 -7.06 7.15 -4.14
N ILE A 10 -6.18 6.93 -5.09
CA ILE A 10 -4.93 6.20 -4.87
C ILE A 10 -4.00 6.96 -3.91
N SER A 11 -3.82 8.25 -4.11
CA SER A 11 -2.97 9.08 -3.24
C SER A 11 -3.47 9.07 -1.80
N GLU A 12 -4.77 9.18 -1.60
CA GLU A 12 -5.38 9.13 -0.27
C GLU A 12 -5.21 7.75 0.37
N ALA A 13 -5.38 6.68 -0.41
CA ALA A 13 -5.20 5.32 0.09
C ALA A 13 -3.76 5.09 0.58
N ILE A 14 -2.77 5.54 -0.16
CA ILE A 14 -1.36 5.46 0.22
C ILE A 14 -1.11 6.26 1.51
N THR A 15 -1.63 7.47 1.58
CA THR A 15 -1.48 8.34 2.75
C THR A 15 -2.08 7.71 4.00
N ARG A 16 -3.30 7.22 3.92
CA ARG A 16 -3.98 6.58 5.05
C ARG A 16 -3.27 5.31 5.51
N HIS A 17 -2.82 4.51 4.57
CA HIS A 17 -2.10 3.27 4.87
C HIS A 17 -0.79 3.57 5.61
N LEU A 18 -0.02 4.54 5.12
CA LEU A 18 1.23 4.94 5.77
C LEU A 18 1.00 5.60 7.13
N ASP A 19 -0.05 6.40 7.27
CA ASP A 19 -0.41 6.97 8.58
C ASP A 19 -0.76 5.88 9.59
N PHE A 20 -1.50 4.87 9.16
CA PHE A 20 -1.85 3.73 10.02
C PHE A 20 -0.61 2.94 10.41
N ILE A 21 0.27 2.63 9.46
CA ILE A 21 1.51 1.89 9.75
C ILE A 21 2.42 2.71 10.64
N GLY A 22 2.55 4.01 10.39
CA GLY A 22 3.35 4.92 11.21
C GLY A 22 2.88 5.01 12.65
N ALA A 23 1.57 4.94 12.87
CA ALA A 23 0.98 4.90 14.21
C ALA A 23 1.12 3.52 14.87
N ASN A 24 1.35 2.46 14.10
CA ASN A 24 1.46 1.08 14.56
C ASN A 24 2.70 0.41 13.97
N PRO A 25 3.93 0.93 14.23
CA PRO A 25 5.12 0.53 13.47
C PRO A 25 5.55 -0.93 13.67
N HIS A 26 5.09 -1.58 14.74
CA HIS A 26 5.40 -2.99 15.01
C HIS A 26 4.35 -3.96 14.46
N LEU A 27 3.24 -3.45 13.96
CA LEU A 27 2.14 -4.28 13.49
C LEU A 27 2.52 -5.15 12.28
N PRO A 28 3.24 -4.65 11.27
CA PRO A 28 3.65 -5.49 10.15
C PRO A 28 4.48 -6.71 10.55
N GLN A 29 5.44 -6.54 11.45
CA GLN A 29 6.26 -7.64 11.95
C GLN A 29 5.43 -8.64 12.74
N PHE A 30 4.56 -8.15 13.62
CA PHE A 30 3.67 -8.99 14.40
C PHE A 30 2.78 -9.84 13.49
N PHE A 31 2.18 -9.20 12.49
CA PHE A 31 1.28 -9.89 11.56
C PHE A 31 2.00 -10.99 10.79
N ILE A 32 3.17 -10.70 10.22
CA ILE A 32 3.96 -11.67 9.48
C ILE A 32 4.37 -12.84 10.38
N ARG A 33 4.79 -12.55 11.60
CA ARG A 33 5.18 -13.59 12.57
C ARG A 33 4.01 -14.52 12.88
N GLU A 34 2.80 -13.95 13.10
CA GLU A 34 1.60 -14.71 13.38
C GLU A 34 1.20 -15.60 12.19
N VAL A 35 1.29 -15.07 10.99
CA VAL A 35 0.96 -15.81 9.77
C VAL A 35 1.85 -17.02 9.58
N TYR A 36 3.17 -16.87 9.79
CA TYR A 36 4.11 -17.97 9.64
C TYR A 36 4.04 -18.98 10.79
N SER A 37 3.74 -18.51 11.99
CA SER A 37 3.65 -19.39 13.16
C SER A 37 2.32 -20.14 13.25
N HIS A 38 1.25 -19.54 12.75
CA HIS A 38 -0.12 -20.03 12.86
C HIS A 38 -0.87 -19.89 11.52
N PRO A 39 -0.48 -20.65 10.48
CA PRO A 39 -1.09 -20.50 9.15
C PRO A 39 -2.60 -20.76 9.15
N GLU A 40 -3.12 -21.59 10.05
CA GLU A 40 -4.55 -21.86 10.19
C GLU A 40 -5.35 -20.62 10.60
N ARG A 41 -4.76 -19.73 11.41
CA ARG A 41 -5.40 -18.45 11.78
C ARG A 41 -5.52 -17.52 10.59
N MET A 42 -4.50 -17.51 9.75
CA MET A 42 -4.52 -16.70 8.53
C MET A 42 -5.60 -17.16 7.57
N GLU A 43 -5.78 -18.48 7.43
CA GLU A 43 -6.81 -19.02 6.57
C GLU A 43 -8.21 -18.57 6.98
N LEU A 44 -8.50 -18.60 8.29
CA LEU A 44 -9.78 -18.09 8.82
C LEU A 44 -9.95 -16.59 8.58
N LEU A 45 -8.89 -15.82 8.82
CA LEU A 45 -8.91 -14.38 8.61
C LEU A 45 -9.11 -14.04 7.13
N ALA A 46 -8.43 -14.75 6.24
CA ALA A 46 -8.56 -14.56 4.80
C ALA A 46 -9.99 -14.75 4.31
N GLN A 47 -10.68 -15.76 4.84
CA GLN A 47 -12.10 -15.97 4.49
C GLN A 47 -12.97 -14.78 4.87
N THR A 48 -12.66 -14.13 6.01
CA THR A 48 -13.43 -13.00 6.50
C THR A 48 -13.20 -11.74 5.66
N ILE A 49 -11.97 -11.46 5.27
CA ILE A 49 -11.62 -10.20 4.60
C ILE A 49 -11.62 -10.29 3.08
N ARG A 50 -11.58 -11.49 2.52
CA ARG A 50 -11.44 -11.71 1.08
C ARG A 50 -12.54 -11.05 0.25
N THR A 51 -13.79 -11.17 0.68
CA THR A 51 -14.92 -10.58 -0.05
C THR A 51 -14.79 -9.07 -0.17
N ASN A 52 -14.47 -8.40 0.96
CA ASN A 52 -14.30 -6.95 0.96
C ASN A 52 -13.10 -6.51 0.11
N ALA A 53 -12.02 -7.27 0.17
CA ALA A 53 -10.84 -7.00 -0.64
C ALA A 53 -11.17 -7.13 -2.14
N GLN A 54 -11.91 -8.16 -2.53
CA GLN A 54 -12.30 -8.35 -3.92
C GLN A 54 -13.22 -7.24 -4.43
N ILE A 55 -14.15 -6.77 -3.60
CA ILE A 55 -15.02 -5.64 -3.95
C ILE A 55 -14.18 -4.40 -4.22
N SER A 56 -13.23 -4.09 -3.36
CA SER A 56 -12.35 -2.93 -3.51
C SER A 56 -11.47 -3.03 -4.76
N ILE A 57 -10.94 -4.21 -5.02
CA ILE A 57 -10.12 -4.47 -6.22
C ILE A 57 -10.94 -4.31 -7.50
N THR A 58 -12.18 -4.83 -7.50
CA THR A 58 -13.08 -4.69 -8.65
C THR A 58 -13.40 -3.23 -8.95
N LYS A 59 -13.69 -2.44 -7.91
CA LYS A 59 -13.95 -1.01 -8.08
C LYS A 59 -12.73 -0.27 -8.60
N LEU A 60 -11.57 -0.58 -8.08
CA LEU A 60 -10.31 0.02 -8.55
C LEU A 60 -10.06 -0.32 -10.02
N GLN A 61 -10.28 -1.59 -10.41
CA GLN A 61 -10.12 -1.99 -11.80
C GLN A 61 -11.07 -1.24 -12.72
N GLN A 62 -12.32 -1.05 -12.31
CA GLN A 62 -13.28 -0.25 -13.08
C GLN A 62 -12.81 1.18 -13.28
N GLN A 63 -12.31 1.80 -12.23
CA GLN A 63 -11.78 3.18 -12.30
C GLN A 63 -10.57 3.27 -13.24
N ILE A 64 -9.69 2.28 -13.18
CA ILE A 64 -8.54 2.20 -14.07
C ILE A 64 -9.00 2.03 -15.53
N ASP A 65 -9.92 1.11 -15.78
CA ASP A 65 -10.42 0.84 -17.13
C ASP A 65 -11.09 2.07 -17.74
N GLU A 66 -11.91 2.77 -16.96
CA GLU A 66 -12.57 4.00 -17.39
C GLU A 66 -11.56 5.12 -17.68
N ALA A 67 -10.61 5.33 -16.78
CA ALA A 67 -9.57 6.34 -16.96
C ALA A 67 -8.67 6.02 -18.17
N ALA A 68 -8.34 4.74 -18.37
CA ALA A 68 -7.57 4.30 -19.52
C ALA A 68 -8.33 4.51 -20.82
N SER A 69 -9.65 4.29 -20.83
CA SER A 69 -10.48 4.51 -22.00
C SER A 69 -10.53 5.99 -22.40
N ARG A 70 -10.34 6.91 -21.43
CA ARG A 70 -10.26 8.35 -21.68
C ARG A 70 -8.83 8.83 -21.97
N GLY A 71 -7.85 7.93 -22.00
CA GLY A 71 -6.45 8.29 -22.22
C GLY A 71 -5.79 8.98 -21.03
N GLU A 72 -6.37 8.86 -19.83
CA GLU A 72 -5.87 9.55 -18.63
C GLU A 72 -4.86 8.71 -17.85
N CYS A 73 -4.92 7.39 -17.97
CA CYS A 73 -3.97 6.50 -17.31
C CYS A 73 -3.66 5.31 -18.19
N ARG A 74 -2.61 4.58 -17.81
CA ARG A 74 -2.24 3.32 -18.46
C ARG A 74 -3.23 2.24 -18.04
N LEU A 75 -3.47 1.28 -18.92
CA LEU A 75 -4.26 0.10 -18.57
C LEU A 75 -3.38 -0.84 -17.76
N ILE A 76 -3.69 -0.98 -16.48
CA ILE A 76 -2.91 -1.78 -15.54
C ILE A 76 -3.83 -2.71 -14.74
N ASN A 77 -3.25 -3.77 -14.22
CA ASN A 77 -3.95 -4.72 -13.36
C ASN A 77 -4.05 -4.17 -11.93
N ALA A 78 -5.28 -4.07 -11.40
CA ALA A 78 -5.52 -3.51 -10.07
C ALA A 78 -4.91 -4.34 -8.94
N GLU A 79 -4.91 -5.67 -9.06
CA GLU A 79 -4.30 -6.53 -8.03
C GLU A 79 -2.79 -6.30 -7.94
N MET A 80 -2.11 -6.21 -9.08
CA MET A 80 -0.67 -5.94 -9.12
C MET A 80 -0.36 -4.55 -8.61
N LEU A 81 -1.19 -3.57 -8.94
CA LEU A 81 -1.02 -2.21 -8.42
C LEU A 81 -1.16 -2.17 -6.91
N LEU A 82 -2.18 -2.85 -6.37
CA LEU A 82 -2.38 -2.92 -4.94
C LEU A 82 -1.20 -3.60 -4.24
N LEU A 83 -0.68 -4.68 -4.81
CA LEU A 83 0.51 -5.36 -4.28
C LEU A 83 1.73 -4.43 -4.29
N ASP A 84 1.93 -3.65 -5.36
CA ASP A 84 3.01 -2.65 -5.43
C ASP A 84 2.87 -1.62 -4.32
N ILE A 85 1.67 -1.08 -4.12
CA ILE A 85 1.40 -0.08 -3.07
C ILE A 85 1.71 -0.63 -1.69
N VAL A 86 1.17 -1.81 -1.37
CA VAL A 86 1.38 -2.44 -0.06
C VAL A 86 2.86 -2.72 0.16
N SER A 87 3.56 -3.22 -0.84
CA SER A 87 4.99 -3.52 -0.76
C SER A 87 5.82 -2.26 -0.48
N LEU A 88 5.55 -1.18 -1.20
CA LEU A 88 6.23 0.10 -0.99
C LEU A 88 5.96 0.66 0.41
N ASP A 89 4.72 0.55 0.88
CA ASP A 89 4.33 1.13 2.16
C ASP A 89 4.88 0.34 3.34
N ILE A 90 4.95 -0.98 3.25
CA ILE A 90 5.23 -1.86 4.40
C ILE A 90 6.71 -2.20 4.55
N PHE A 91 7.48 -2.32 3.48
CA PHE A 91 8.81 -2.92 3.53
C PHE A 91 9.73 -2.25 4.56
N SER A 92 9.80 -0.93 4.56
CA SER A 92 10.72 -0.21 5.47
C SER A 92 10.34 -0.37 6.95
N PHE A 93 9.08 -0.65 7.25
CA PHE A 93 8.62 -0.95 8.61
C PHE A 93 8.85 -2.41 8.97
N LEU A 94 8.59 -3.31 8.03
CA LEU A 94 8.76 -4.74 8.24
C LEU A 94 10.24 -5.10 8.41
N ALA A 95 11.10 -4.58 7.55
CA ALA A 95 12.53 -4.85 7.53
C ALA A 95 13.36 -3.73 8.18
N ARG A 96 12.75 -2.95 9.06
CA ARG A 96 13.38 -1.77 9.67
C ARG A 96 14.77 -2.04 10.24
N PRO A 97 15.01 -3.12 11.00
CA PRO A 97 16.35 -3.36 11.54
C PRO A 97 17.44 -3.41 10.47
N VAL A 98 17.12 -3.97 9.30
CA VAL A 98 18.07 -4.04 8.17
C VAL A 98 18.20 -2.67 7.52
N VAL A 99 17.07 -2.04 7.21
CA VAL A 99 17.07 -0.72 6.53
C VAL A 99 17.79 0.32 7.38
N GLU A 100 17.54 0.33 8.69
CA GLU A 100 18.17 1.26 9.62
C GLU A 100 19.68 1.05 9.71
N GLN A 101 20.16 -0.19 9.63
CA GLN A 101 21.60 -0.47 9.60
C GLN A 101 22.27 0.02 8.31
N LEU A 102 21.57 -0.09 7.19
CA LEU A 102 22.11 0.33 5.89
C LEU A 102 21.93 1.83 5.62
N MET A 103 20.88 2.43 6.15
CA MET A 103 20.49 3.82 5.89
C MET A 103 20.04 4.50 7.18
N PRO A 104 20.95 4.63 8.18
CA PRO A 104 20.55 5.13 9.51
C PRO A 104 20.02 6.55 9.49
N GLU A 105 20.44 7.38 8.56
CA GLU A 105 20.05 8.79 8.50
C GLU A 105 18.56 8.96 8.20
N LEU A 106 17.94 8.00 7.52
CA LEU A 106 16.50 8.05 7.23
C LEU A 106 15.64 7.99 8.49
N PHE A 107 16.17 7.42 9.58
CA PHE A 107 15.42 7.16 10.80
C PHE A 107 15.72 8.12 11.96
N VAL A 108 16.48 9.17 11.71
CA VAL A 108 16.80 10.17 12.73
C VAL A 108 15.53 10.91 13.18
N ASP A 109 14.66 11.23 12.22
CA ASP A 109 13.37 11.89 12.48
C ASP A 109 12.24 11.04 11.88
N ARG A 110 11.47 10.39 12.75
CA ARG A 110 10.41 9.46 12.34
C ARG A 110 9.28 10.15 11.58
N GLU A 111 8.88 11.34 12.00
CA GLU A 111 7.81 12.08 11.33
C GLU A 111 8.24 12.51 9.93
N LYS A 112 9.47 12.99 9.81
CA LYS A 112 10.04 13.35 8.52
C LYS A 112 10.14 12.14 7.59
N PHE A 113 10.61 11.01 8.11
CA PHE A 113 10.69 9.77 7.34
C PHE A 113 9.31 9.38 6.79
N LEU A 114 8.29 9.41 7.62
CA LEU A 114 6.93 9.05 7.22
C LEU A 114 6.42 9.98 6.11
N GLU A 115 6.61 11.29 6.26
CA GLU A 115 6.20 12.26 5.25
C GLU A 115 6.95 12.08 3.93
N GLU A 116 8.23 11.79 4.00
CA GLU A 116 9.03 11.50 2.81
C GLU A 116 8.59 10.20 2.11
N ARG A 117 8.26 9.15 2.87
CA ARG A 117 7.75 7.91 2.30
C ARG A 117 6.40 8.12 1.61
N LYS A 118 5.53 8.94 2.18
CA LYS A 118 4.25 9.27 1.53
C LYS A 118 4.50 9.89 0.15
N LYS A 119 5.36 10.90 0.08
CA LYS A 119 5.69 11.58 -1.17
C LYS A 119 6.33 10.64 -2.19
N GLU A 120 7.33 9.88 -1.77
CA GLU A 120 8.04 8.94 -2.64
C GLU A 120 7.12 7.85 -3.18
N ASN A 121 6.32 7.26 -2.31
CA ASN A 121 5.44 6.18 -2.72
C ASN A 121 4.34 6.66 -3.66
N ILE A 122 3.73 7.81 -3.36
CA ILE A 122 2.74 8.42 -4.24
C ILE A 122 3.36 8.73 -5.60
N GLU A 123 4.53 9.36 -5.61
CA GLU A 123 5.22 9.71 -6.86
C GLU A 123 5.56 8.47 -7.69
N THR A 124 6.06 7.42 -7.06
CA THR A 124 6.40 6.17 -7.73
C THR A 124 5.18 5.54 -8.40
N ILE A 125 4.08 5.48 -7.67
CA ILE A 125 2.84 4.91 -8.20
C ILE A 125 2.26 5.79 -9.31
N MET A 126 2.27 7.11 -9.13
CA MET A 126 1.77 8.03 -10.16
C MET A 126 2.57 7.94 -11.45
N ARG A 127 3.89 7.81 -11.37
CA ARG A 127 4.75 7.61 -12.55
C ARG A 127 4.43 6.31 -13.28
N LYS A 128 4.05 5.28 -12.55
CA LYS A 128 3.65 4.01 -13.14
C LYS A 128 2.33 4.12 -13.91
N ILE A 129 1.34 4.82 -13.35
CA ILE A 129 -0.03 4.78 -13.87
C ILE A 129 -0.39 5.93 -14.80
N LYS A 130 0.24 7.10 -14.66
CA LYS A 130 -0.02 8.23 -15.54
C LYS A 130 0.68 8.06 -16.90
N ILE A 131 0.04 8.57 -17.91
CA ILE A 131 0.60 8.59 -19.27
C ILE A 131 1.64 9.69 -19.42
#